data_ac9044759fcc351f33bf34a102e764c7
#
_entry.id   ac9044759fcc351f33bf34a102e764c7
#
_cell.length_a   1.000
_cell.length_b   1.000
_cell.length_c   1.000
_cell.angle_alpha   90.00
_cell.angle_beta   90.00
_cell.angle_gamma   90.00
#
_symmetry.space_group_name_H-M   'P 1'
#
loop_
_entity.id
_entity.type
_entity.pdbx_description
1 polymer ?
#
loop_
_entity_poly.entity_id
_entity_poly.type
_entity_poly.pdbx_seq_one_letter_code
_entity_poly.pdbx_strand_id
1 'polypeptide(L)'
;LGLIEVNQACNLDCPLCFADAGTQYAHTGFELTYEQVEFMIDTYIAAEGNPEVLQFSGGEPSLHPQIIEFIELANRKGIKYVMLNTNGIRIARDDKFLEALAKTKAHVYLQFDGFDARTNELLRGKADLIDIKLKALDRLAEADLRVVLVAAVERGVNEHEIGRIVEFGLNHPAVLGVNFQPAFRAQRHLEGDPLQRMTIPDVLKNLEEQTKGLFCLDDFVPVPCCMPTCNFVTYAMIDGDLITPITRILDISHYLNYIKNRTLPALNDDLLKTLESLWSSSAKVGSDQVAKDVTDMVRGKIDGGNGHQSIEATRAEQRCTSCHSHLPLSEHSPRDLGRHVFMINTRDFMDPWTFNVKNAM
;
A
#
# COMPACT_ATOMS: atom_id res chain seq x y z
N LEU A 1 -11.71 7.15 1.67
CA LEU A 1 -11.42 6.16 0.64
C LEU A 1 -12.72 5.60 0.07
N GLY A 2 -12.98 5.81 -1.23
CA GLY A 2 -14.04 5.15 -1.98
C GLY A 2 -13.53 3.88 -2.67
N LEU A 3 -14.40 2.86 -2.78
CA LEU A 3 -14.12 1.65 -3.54
C LEU A 3 -15.34 1.33 -4.40
N ILE A 4 -15.12 1.16 -5.71
CA ILE A 4 -16.14 0.76 -6.67
C ILE A 4 -15.76 -0.59 -7.27
N GLU A 5 -16.59 -1.59 -7.07
CA GLU A 5 -16.46 -2.90 -7.72
C GLU A 5 -17.15 -2.84 -9.07
N VAL A 6 -16.36 -2.86 -10.15
CA VAL A 6 -16.87 -2.61 -11.51
C VAL A 6 -17.39 -3.87 -12.20
N ASN A 7 -16.93 -5.05 -11.79
CA ASN A 7 -17.33 -6.34 -12.36
C ASN A 7 -17.14 -7.50 -11.37
N GLN A 8 -17.78 -8.63 -11.64
CA GLN A 8 -17.62 -9.87 -10.89
C GLN A 8 -16.69 -10.87 -11.60
N ALA A 9 -16.49 -10.72 -12.91
CA ALA A 9 -15.61 -11.58 -13.68
C ALA A 9 -14.15 -11.44 -13.24
N CYS A 10 -13.43 -12.56 -13.17
CA CYS A 10 -11.99 -12.61 -12.89
C CYS A 10 -11.33 -13.65 -13.80
N ASN A 11 -10.05 -13.50 -14.07
CA ASN A 11 -9.22 -14.49 -14.78
C ASN A 11 -8.48 -15.43 -13.83
N LEU A 12 -8.83 -15.41 -12.54
CA LEU A 12 -8.38 -16.33 -11.50
C LEU A 12 -9.58 -16.85 -10.71
N ASP A 13 -9.47 -18.09 -10.21
CA ASP A 13 -10.43 -18.74 -9.32
C ASP A 13 -9.79 -18.97 -7.94
N CYS A 14 -9.39 -17.88 -7.29
CA CYS A 14 -8.63 -17.93 -6.05
C CYS A 14 -9.36 -18.70 -4.94
N PRO A 15 -8.69 -19.64 -4.24
CA PRO A 15 -9.25 -20.27 -3.03
C PRO A 15 -9.56 -19.26 -1.92
N LEU A 16 -8.76 -18.20 -1.81
CA LEU A 16 -9.03 -17.07 -0.93
C LEU A 16 -9.50 -15.86 -1.75
N CYS A 17 -10.81 -15.55 -1.71
CA CYS A 17 -11.40 -14.43 -2.44
C CYS A 17 -12.61 -13.85 -1.69
N PHE A 18 -12.48 -12.64 -1.18
CA PHE A 18 -13.57 -11.97 -0.47
C PHE A 18 -14.72 -11.51 -1.38
N ALA A 19 -14.45 -11.31 -2.67
CA ALA A 19 -15.45 -10.89 -3.65
C ALA A 19 -16.21 -12.07 -4.29
N ASP A 20 -15.84 -13.30 -3.97
CA ASP A 20 -16.34 -14.52 -4.64
C ASP A 20 -16.32 -14.41 -6.18
N ALA A 21 -15.33 -13.71 -6.71
CA ALA A 21 -15.14 -13.50 -8.13
C ALA A 21 -14.45 -14.72 -8.77
N GLY A 22 -14.64 -14.90 -10.08
CA GLY A 22 -14.01 -16.02 -10.78
C GLY A 22 -14.33 -16.08 -12.26
N THR A 23 -13.76 -17.10 -12.91
CA THR A 23 -13.92 -17.34 -14.36
C THR A 23 -15.35 -17.68 -14.72
N GLN A 24 -16.13 -18.28 -13.81
CA GLN A 24 -17.54 -18.63 -13.99
C GLN A 24 -18.43 -17.40 -14.25
N TYR A 25 -18.01 -16.22 -13.86
CA TYR A 25 -18.77 -14.98 -14.01
C TYR A 25 -18.44 -14.20 -15.29
N ALA A 26 -17.61 -14.74 -16.17
CA ALA A 26 -17.20 -14.06 -17.42
C ALA A 26 -18.38 -13.64 -18.31
N HIS A 27 -19.53 -14.33 -18.22
CA HIS A 27 -20.72 -14.05 -19.03
C HIS A 27 -22.01 -13.88 -18.21
N THR A 28 -21.95 -14.11 -16.89
CA THR A 28 -23.14 -14.13 -16.03
C THR A 28 -23.02 -13.17 -14.85
N GLY A 29 -21.82 -12.70 -14.55
CA GLY A 29 -21.57 -11.74 -13.50
C GLY A 29 -22.06 -10.33 -13.83
N PHE A 30 -22.17 -9.48 -12.83
CA PHE A 30 -22.47 -8.08 -13.08
C PHE A 30 -21.26 -7.37 -13.72
N GLU A 31 -21.58 -6.38 -14.54
CA GLU A 31 -20.63 -5.43 -15.12
C GLU A 31 -21.29 -4.04 -15.08
N LEU A 32 -20.66 -3.05 -14.44
CA LEU A 32 -21.24 -1.72 -14.32
C LEU A 32 -21.14 -0.95 -15.64
N THR A 33 -22.20 -0.20 -15.96
CA THR A 33 -22.16 0.73 -17.10
C THR A 33 -21.41 2.02 -16.74
N TYR A 34 -21.06 2.79 -17.76
CA TYR A 34 -20.42 4.09 -17.59
C TYR A 34 -21.28 5.03 -16.72
N GLU A 35 -22.59 5.07 -16.95
CA GLU A 35 -23.53 5.92 -16.22
C GLU A 35 -23.66 5.51 -14.76
N GLN A 36 -23.60 4.21 -14.47
CA GLN A 36 -23.62 3.71 -13.09
C GLN A 36 -22.35 4.13 -12.33
N VAL A 37 -21.17 3.97 -12.96
CA VAL A 37 -19.90 4.40 -12.35
C VAL A 37 -19.87 5.91 -12.16
N GLU A 38 -20.34 6.69 -13.14
CA GLU A 38 -20.46 8.13 -13.03
C GLU A 38 -21.35 8.53 -11.85
N PHE A 39 -22.51 7.94 -11.71
CA PHE A 39 -23.43 8.18 -10.60
C PHE A 39 -22.78 7.85 -9.24
N MET A 40 -22.04 6.73 -9.15
CA MET A 40 -21.35 6.33 -7.92
C MET A 40 -20.26 7.33 -7.55
N ILE A 41 -19.46 7.81 -8.50
CA ILE A 41 -18.44 8.82 -8.26
C ILE A 41 -19.07 10.14 -7.80
N ASP A 42 -20.15 10.59 -8.44
CA ASP A 42 -20.85 11.82 -8.06
C ASP A 42 -21.45 11.71 -6.65
N THR A 43 -22.03 10.57 -6.32
CA THR A 43 -22.54 10.28 -4.98
C THR A 43 -21.42 10.33 -3.93
N TYR A 44 -20.26 9.74 -4.25
CA TYR A 44 -19.10 9.76 -3.38
C TYR A 44 -18.56 11.18 -3.14
N ILE A 45 -18.45 11.97 -4.20
CA ILE A 45 -18.04 13.38 -4.11
C ILE A 45 -19.04 14.19 -3.28
N ALA A 46 -20.34 13.99 -3.52
CA ALA A 46 -21.39 14.69 -2.78
C ALA A 46 -21.40 14.34 -1.27
N ALA A 47 -21.09 13.09 -0.92
CA ALA A 47 -21.05 12.63 0.46
C ALA A 47 -19.80 13.09 1.23
N GLU A 48 -18.64 13.05 0.59
CA GLU A 48 -17.34 13.34 1.24
C GLU A 48 -16.90 14.81 1.07
N GLY A 49 -17.48 15.53 0.15
CA GLY A 49 -17.13 16.90 -0.21
C GLY A 49 -15.86 16.99 -1.06
N ASN A 50 -14.72 16.52 -0.58
CA ASN A 50 -13.46 16.53 -1.32
C ASN A 50 -12.72 15.19 -1.13
N PRO A 51 -13.18 14.11 -1.78
CA PRO A 51 -12.57 12.80 -1.64
C PRO A 51 -11.19 12.75 -2.30
N GLU A 52 -10.21 12.20 -1.59
CA GLU A 52 -8.83 12.13 -2.09
C GLU A 52 -8.54 10.85 -2.85
N VAL A 53 -9.10 9.71 -2.42
CA VAL A 53 -8.73 8.39 -2.95
C VAL A 53 -9.96 7.62 -3.42
N LEU A 54 -9.92 7.12 -4.64
CA LEU A 54 -10.90 6.18 -5.19
C LEU A 54 -10.17 4.96 -5.74
N GLN A 55 -10.66 3.77 -5.37
CA GLN A 55 -10.17 2.49 -5.88
C GLN A 55 -11.21 1.85 -6.78
N PHE A 56 -10.79 1.44 -7.98
CA PHE A 56 -11.55 0.53 -8.82
C PHE A 56 -11.13 -0.91 -8.51
N SER A 57 -12.10 -1.73 -8.17
CA SER A 57 -11.96 -3.13 -7.77
C SER A 57 -13.05 -3.98 -8.45
N GLY A 58 -13.26 -5.19 -7.97
CA GLY A 58 -14.25 -6.14 -8.46
C GLY A 58 -13.71 -7.55 -8.42
N GLY A 59 -14.01 -8.34 -9.45
CA GLY A 59 -13.27 -9.57 -9.70
C GLY A 59 -11.84 -9.22 -10.14
N GLU A 60 -11.68 -8.96 -11.43
CA GLU A 60 -10.48 -8.34 -11.97
C GLU A 60 -10.89 -7.12 -12.81
N PRO A 61 -10.76 -5.91 -12.27
CA PRO A 61 -11.25 -4.69 -12.93
C PRO A 61 -10.55 -4.40 -14.26
N SER A 62 -9.31 -4.87 -14.44
CA SER A 62 -8.62 -4.70 -15.72
C SER A 62 -9.30 -5.44 -16.88
N LEU A 63 -10.17 -6.40 -16.61
CA LEU A 63 -10.97 -7.08 -17.64
C LEU A 63 -12.16 -6.25 -18.11
N HIS A 64 -12.61 -5.26 -17.34
CA HIS A 64 -13.71 -4.39 -17.74
C HIS A 64 -13.32 -3.58 -18.98
N PRO A 65 -14.17 -3.58 -20.05
CA PRO A 65 -13.82 -2.92 -21.31
C PRO A 65 -13.58 -1.41 -21.16
N GLN A 66 -14.29 -0.75 -20.24
CA GLN A 66 -14.25 0.70 -20.04
C GLN A 66 -13.42 1.13 -18.80
N ILE A 67 -12.54 0.27 -18.27
CA ILE A 67 -11.80 0.60 -17.04
C ILE A 67 -10.92 1.84 -17.19
N ILE A 68 -10.32 2.06 -18.34
CA ILE A 68 -9.51 3.24 -18.63
C ILE A 68 -10.38 4.50 -18.59
N GLU A 69 -11.55 4.47 -19.24
CA GLU A 69 -12.50 5.58 -19.24
C GLU A 69 -13.01 5.90 -17.82
N PHE A 70 -13.19 4.89 -16.97
CA PHE A 70 -13.59 5.09 -15.57
C PHE A 70 -12.50 5.81 -14.76
N ILE A 71 -11.23 5.41 -14.95
CA ILE A 71 -10.09 6.07 -14.32
C ILE A 71 -9.99 7.53 -14.80
N GLU A 72 -10.10 7.76 -16.10
CA GLU A 72 -10.11 9.10 -16.66
C GLU A 72 -11.28 9.95 -16.15
N LEU A 73 -12.46 9.34 -16.00
CA LEU A 73 -13.63 10.01 -15.43
C LEU A 73 -13.37 10.47 -14.01
N ALA A 74 -12.83 9.59 -13.14
CA ALA A 74 -12.50 9.93 -11.76
C ALA A 74 -11.47 11.06 -11.68
N ASN A 75 -10.44 11.02 -12.53
CA ASN A 75 -9.44 12.09 -12.64
C ASN A 75 -10.08 13.42 -13.07
N ARG A 76 -10.96 13.42 -14.09
CA ARG A 76 -11.68 14.63 -14.54
C ARG A 76 -12.60 15.21 -13.47
N LYS A 77 -13.19 14.36 -12.62
CA LYS A 77 -14.03 14.79 -11.49
C LYS A 77 -13.22 15.27 -10.26
N GLY A 78 -11.89 15.27 -10.34
CA GLY A 78 -11.01 15.87 -9.34
C GLY A 78 -10.57 14.93 -8.22
N ILE A 79 -10.74 13.62 -8.36
CA ILE A 79 -10.16 12.65 -7.44
C ILE A 79 -8.62 12.67 -7.59
N LYS A 80 -7.90 12.95 -6.50
CA LYS A 80 -6.43 13.09 -6.54
C LYS A 80 -5.69 11.79 -6.80
N TYR A 81 -6.15 10.71 -6.18
CA TYR A 81 -5.52 9.39 -6.23
C TYR A 81 -6.53 8.37 -6.72
N VAL A 82 -6.46 8.04 -8.00
CA VAL A 82 -7.24 6.96 -8.58
C VAL A 82 -6.39 5.71 -8.60
N MET A 83 -6.89 4.62 -8.02
CA MET A 83 -6.16 3.37 -7.87
C MET A 83 -6.86 2.24 -8.61
N LEU A 84 -6.09 1.40 -9.28
CA LEU A 84 -6.55 0.16 -9.91
C LEU A 84 -6.10 -1.03 -9.07
N ASN A 85 -7.05 -1.74 -8.44
CA ASN A 85 -6.78 -2.99 -7.76
C ASN A 85 -6.73 -4.11 -8.79
N THR A 86 -5.60 -4.80 -8.92
CA THR A 86 -5.44 -5.81 -9.97
C THR A 86 -4.53 -6.95 -9.54
N ASN A 87 -4.73 -8.12 -10.13
CA ASN A 87 -3.81 -9.25 -10.02
C ASN A 87 -2.56 -9.12 -10.93
N GLY A 88 -2.53 -8.13 -11.82
CA GLY A 88 -1.38 -7.80 -12.66
C GLY A 88 -1.24 -8.62 -13.95
N ILE A 89 -2.05 -9.66 -14.17
CA ILE A 89 -1.90 -10.55 -15.33
C ILE A 89 -2.03 -9.79 -16.64
N ARG A 90 -3.01 -8.89 -16.77
CA ARG A 90 -3.19 -8.10 -17.98
C ARG A 90 -2.06 -7.12 -18.20
N ILE A 91 -1.56 -6.49 -17.14
CA ILE A 91 -0.39 -5.60 -17.19
C ILE A 91 0.85 -6.33 -17.72
N ALA A 92 1.08 -7.58 -17.30
CA ALA A 92 2.20 -8.39 -17.75
C ALA A 92 2.13 -8.83 -19.23
N ARG A 93 0.95 -8.79 -19.87
CA ARG A 93 0.70 -9.41 -21.18
C ARG A 93 0.17 -8.50 -22.26
N ASP A 94 -0.45 -7.37 -21.94
CA ASP A 94 -1.14 -6.48 -22.86
C ASP A 94 -0.45 -5.10 -22.89
N ASP A 95 0.32 -4.86 -23.99
CA ASP A 95 1.07 -3.62 -24.15
C ASP A 95 0.13 -2.43 -24.35
N LYS A 96 -0.96 -2.61 -25.09
CA LYS A 96 -1.93 -1.53 -25.36
C LYS A 96 -2.65 -1.09 -24.09
N PHE A 97 -2.98 -2.07 -23.23
CA PHE A 97 -3.59 -1.77 -21.94
C PHE A 97 -2.62 -0.99 -21.05
N LEU A 98 -1.36 -1.43 -20.95
CA LEU A 98 -0.35 -0.74 -20.16
C LEU A 98 -0.09 0.69 -20.64
N GLU A 99 0.03 0.89 -21.96
CA GLU A 99 0.18 2.23 -22.54
C GLU A 99 -1.02 3.14 -22.24
N ALA A 100 -2.25 2.61 -22.30
CA ALA A 100 -3.44 3.35 -21.95
C ALA A 100 -3.48 3.69 -20.45
N LEU A 101 -3.15 2.72 -19.60
CA LEU A 101 -3.10 2.91 -18.13
C LEU A 101 -2.05 3.96 -17.75
N ALA A 102 -0.87 3.94 -18.38
CA ALA A 102 0.21 4.89 -18.10
C ALA A 102 -0.23 6.35 -18.34
N LYS A 103 -1.04 6.59 -19.37
CA LYS A 103 -1.56 7.94 -19.68
C LYS A 103 -2.50 8.48 -18.60
N THR A 104 -3.15 7.60 -17.86
CA THR A 104 -4.08 8.01 -16.78
C THR A 104 -3.36 8.43 -15.50
N LYS A 105 -2.08 8.06 -15.34
CA LYS A 105 -1.29 8.26 -14.11
C LYS A 105 -1.92 7.61 -12.87
N ALA A 106 -2.76 6.60 -13.05
CA ALA A 106 -3.36 5.86 -11.95
C ALA A 106 -2.29 5.12 -11.14
N HIS A 107 -2.52 5.01 -9.85
CA HIS A 107 -1.72 4.14 -8.98
C HIS A 107 -2.19 2.68 -9.13
N VAL A 108 -1.27 1.75 -9.10
CA VAL A 108 -1.61 0.32 -9.14
C VAL A 108 -1.56 -0.26 -7.75
N TYR A 109 -2.65 -0.91 -7.34
CA TYR A 109 -2.77 -1.65 -6.10
C TYR A 109 -2.66 -3.13 -6.45
N LEU A 110 -1.40 -3.63 -6.48
CA LEU A 110 -1.07 -4.92 -7.05
C LEU A 110 -1.13 -6.03 -5.99
N GLN A 111 -1.97 -7.01 -6.21
CA GLN A 111 -2.01 -8.21 -5.38
C GLN A 111 -0.67 -8.96 -5.47
N PHE A 112 0.00 -9.14 -4.31
CA PHE A 112 1.33 -9.75 -4.20
C PHE A 112 1.51 -10.42 -2.83
N ASP A 113 1.21 -11.72 -2.72
CA ASP A 113 1.13 -12.41 -1.42
C ASP A 113 2.46 -13.05 -0.98
N GLY A 114 3.46 -13.09 -1.86
CA GLY A 114 4.77 -13.67 -1.58
C GLY A 114 5.42 -14.24 -2.83
N PHE A 115 6.61 -14.78 -2.63
CA PHE A 115 7.47 -15.32 -3.70
C PHE A 115 7.32 -16.82 -3.87
N ASP A 116 6.87 -17.52 -2.82
CA ASP A 116 6.79 -18.96 -2.83
C ASP A 116 5.67 -19.45 -3.76
N ALA A 117 5.99 -20.42 -4.62
CA ALA A 117 5.03 -21.06 -5.51
C ALA A 117 3.86 -21.67 -4.73
N ARG A 118 4.15 -22.25 -3.56
CA ARG A 118 3.12 -22.84 -2.67
C ARG A 118 2.18 -21.78 -2.12
N THR A 119 2.69 -20.61 -1.71
CA THR A 119 1.87 -19.47 -1.29
C THR A 119 0.88 -19.08 -2.39
N ASN A 120 1.38 -18.90 -3.62
CA ASN A 120 0.55 -18.53 -4.75
C ASN A 120 -0.47 -19.63 -5.12
N GLU A 121 -0.10 -20.89 -5.02
CA GLU A 121 -1.02 -22.02 -5.25
C GLU A 121 -2.15 -22.05 -4.21
N LEU A 122 -1.81 -21.96 -2.92
CA LEU A 122 -2.79 -22.04 -1.83
C LEU A 122 -3.73 -20.84 -1.82
N LEU A 123 -3.23 -19.64 -2.02
CA LEU A 123 -4.05 -18.42 -1.93
C LEU A 123 -4.74 -18.07 -3.25
N ARG A 124 -4.12 -18.38 -4.40
CA ARG A 124 -4.57 -17.91 -5.72
C ARG A 124 -4.88 -19.05 -6.71
N GLY A 125 -4.62 -20.29 -6.34
CA GLY A 125 -4.90 -21.46 -7.18
C GLY A 125 -3.89 -21.66 -8.32
N LYS A 126 -2.76 -20.94 -8.32
CA LYS A 126 -1.71 -21.05 -9.35
C LYS A 126 -0.32 -20.82 -8.77
N ALA A 127 0.54 -21.81 -8.89
CA ALA A 127 1.91 -21.77 -8.40
C ALA A 127 2.84 -20.83 -9.20
N ASP A 128 2.55 -20.63 -10.49
CA ASP A 128 3.38 -19.91 -11.47
C ASP A 128 3.09 -18.41 -11.57
N LEU A 129 2.32 -17.84 -10.62
CA LEU A 129 1.94 -16.42 -10.67
C LEU A 129 3.09 -15.47 -10.39
N ILE A 130 4.11 -15.89 -9.66
CA ILE A 130 5.19 -14.99 -9.24
C ILE A 130 5.93 -14.38 -10.44
N ASP A 131 6.27 -15.16 -11.45
CA ASP A 131 6.96 -14.65 -12.64
C ASP A 131 6.12 -13.61 -13.39
N ILE A 132 4.80 -13.84 -13.45
CA ILE A 132 3.86 -12.89 -14.07
C ILE A 132 3.82 -11.59 -13.29
N LYS A 133 3.82 -11.66 -11.95
CA LYS A 133 3.79 -10.48 -11.08
C LYS A 133 5.09 -9.68 -11.14
N LEU A 134 6.24 -10.35 -11.13
CA LEU A 134 7.53 -9.69 -11.31
C LEU A 134 7.60 -8.99 -12.66
N LYS A 135 7.20 -9.68 -13.74
CA LYS A 135 7.11 -9.06 -15.06
C LYS A 135 6.16 -7.86 -15.09
N ALA A 136 5.00 -7.94 -14.40
CA ALA A 136 4.09 -6.80 -14.31
C ALA A 136 4.73 -5.61 -13.59
N LEU A 137 5.49 -5.85 -12.52
CA LEU A 137 6.21 -4.83 -11.77
C LEU A 137 7.31 -4.15 -12.59
N ASP A 138 8.13 -4.93 -13.31
CA ASP A 138 9.16 -4.39 -14.21
C ASP A 138 8.53 -3.47 -15.27
N ARG A 139 7.43 -3.91 -15.89
CA ARG A 139 6.71 -3.12 -16.88
C ARG A 139 6.06 -1.86 -16.33
N LEU A 140 5.55 -1.91 -15.08
CA LEU A 140 5.03 -0.74 -14.38
C LEU A 140 6.15 0.26 -14.08
N ALA A 141 7.34 -0.23 -13.72
CA ALA A 141 8.51 0.62 -13.53
C ALA A 141 8.95 1.33 -14.83
N GLU A 142 9.01 0.58 -15.94
CA GLU A 142 9.32 1.12 -17.27
C GLU A 142 8.30 2.16 -17.73
N ALA A 143 7.02 1.99 -17.36
CA ALA A 143 5.92 2.91 -17.68
C ALA A 143 5.78 4.08 -16.68
N ASP A 144 6.70 4.22 -15.71
CA ASP A 144 6.66 5.21 -14.62
C ASP A 144 5.34 5.20 -13.82
N LEU A 145 4.73 4.03 -13.68
CA LEU A 145 3.54 3.84 -12.85
C LEU A 145 3.92 3.43 -11.43
N ARG A 146 3.19 3.96 -10.45
CA ARG A 146 3.43 3.74 -9.03
C ARG A 146 2.58 2.60 -8.50
N VAL A 147 3.19 1.78 -7.64
CA VAL A 147 2.61 0.54 -7.15
C VAL A 147 2.60 0.49 -5.63
N VAL A 148 1.49 0.04 -5.06
CA VAL A 148 1.42 -0.48 -3.69
C VAL A 148 1.23 -1.99 -3.78
N LEU A 149 2.11 -2.76 -3.17
CA LEU A 149 1.96 -4.21 -3.06
C LEU A 149 0.90 -4.54 -2.01
N VAL A 150 0.04 -5.49 -2.31
CA VAL A 150 -1.04 -5.91 -1.41
C VAL A 150 -0.91 -7.40 -1.14
N ALA A 151 -0.63 -7.74 0.09
CA ALA A 151 -0.49 -9.13 0.53
C ALA A 151 -1.64 -9.52 1.47
N ALA A 152 -2.43 -10.50 1.07
CA ALA A 152 -3.27 -11.22 2.02
C ALA A 152 -2.36 -12.14 2.85
N VAL A 153 -2.45 -12.04 4.19
CA VAL A 153 -1.59 -12.83 5.09
C VAL A 153 -2.44 -13.87 5.81
N GLU A 154 -2.14 -15.13 5.54
CA GLU A 154 -2.81 -16.28 6.16
C GLU A 154 -1.83 -17.09 6.99
N ARG A 155 -2.23 -17.43 8.22
CA ARG A 155 -1.41 -18.20 9.17
C ARG A 155 -1.09 -19.60 8.62
N GLY A 156 0.18 -20.01 8.72
CA GLY A 156 0.68 -21.29 8.21
C GLY A 156 0.86 -21.32 6.69
N VAL A 157 0.65 -20.17 6.02
CA VAL A 157 0.79 -20.07 4.55
C VAL A 157 1.91 -19.12 4.16
N ASN A 158 1.83 -17.83 4.52
CA ASN A 158 2.77 -16.84 4.02
C ASN A 158 3.22 -15.78 5.06
N GLU A 159 2.93 -15.99 6.34
CA GLU A 159 3.40 -15.07 7.39
C GLU A 159 4.93 -14.97 7.46
N HIS A 160 5.64 -15.98 6.97
CA HIS A 160 7.11 -16.01 6.89
C HIS A 160 7.70 -15.15 5.76
N GLU A 161 6.87 -14.67 4.83
CA GLU A 161 7.31 -13.86 3.70
C GLU A 161 7.16 -12.34 3.92
N ILE A 162 6.60 -11.91 5.05
CA ILE A 162 6.28 -10.50 5.33
C ILE A 162 7.53 -9.61 5.18
N GLY A 163 8.63 -9.98 5.83
CA GLY A 163 9.88 -9.21 5.75
C GLY A 163 10.47 -9.18 4.35
N ARG A 164 10.42 -10.32 3.62
CA ARG A 164 10.91 -10.43 2.24
C ARG A 164 10.12 -9.56 1.27
N ILE A 165 8.80 -9.46 1.45
CA ILE A 165 7.94 -8.57 0.65
C ILE A 165 8.33 -7.10 0.89
N VAL A 166 8.57 -6.71 2.13
CA VAL A 166 8.99 -5.34 2.47
C VAL A 166 10.38 -5.04 1.89
N GLU A 167 11.36 -5.94 2.07
CA GLU A 167 12.70 -5.80 1.51
C GLU A 167 12.66 -5.64 -0.01
N PHE A 168 11.88 -6.47 -0.69
CA PHE A 168 11.68 -6.36 -2.14
C PHE A 168 11.06 -5.01 -2.52
N GLY A 169 10.00 -4.59 -1.82
CA GLY A 169 9.33 -3.32 -2.08
C GLY A 169 10.25 -2.11 -1.90
N LEU A 170 11.09 -2.12 -0.86
CA LEU A 170 12.09 -1.08 -0.61
C LEU A 170 13.12 -0.97 -1.75
N ASN A 171 13.43 -2.08 -2.41
CA ASN A 171 14.43 -2.13 -3.49
C ASN A 171 13.83 -1.96 -4.89
N HIS A 172 12.51 -2.12 -5.07
CA HIS A 172 11.90 -2.09 -6.39
C HIS A 172 11.47 -0.67 -6.82
N PRO A 173 11.87 -0.21 -7.99
CA PRO A 173 11.65 1.17 -8.43
C PRO A 173 10.18 1.60 -8.57
N ALA A 174 9.22 0.75 -8.89
CA ALA A 174 7.81 1.13 -8.98
C ALA A 174 7.09 1.17 -7.62
N VAL A 175 7.64 0.48 -6.59
CA VAL A 175 6.91 0.24 -5.35
C VAL A 175 7.03 1.42 -4.38
N LEU A 176 5.89 1.98 -3.98
CA LEU A 176 5.79 3.05 -2.99
C LEU A 176 5.52 2.52 -1.58
N GLY A 177 5.10 1.28 -1.46
CA GLY A 177 4.77 0.71 -0.16
C GLY A 177 4.10 -0.65 -0.27
N VAL A 178 3.84 -1.20 0.90
CA VAL A 178 3.17 -2.50 1.06
C VAL A 178 1.97 -2.35 1.97
N ASN A 179 0.86 -3.00 1.61
CA ASN A 179 -0.30 -3.14 2.46
C ASN A 179 -0.53 -4.61 2.81
N PHE A 180 -0.35 -4.95 4.06
CA PHE A 180 -0.67 -6.28 4.59
C PHE A 180 -2.12 -6.34 5.05
N GLN A 181 -2.82 -7.38 4.62
CA GLN A 181 -4.20 -7.64 4.97
C GLN A 181 -4.30 -9.02 5.59
N PRO A 182 -4.40 -9.12 6.93
CA PRO A 182 -4.77 -10.39 7.53
C PRO A 182 -5.97 -10.98 6.80
N ALA A 183 -5.86 -12.23 6.39
CA ALA A 183 -6.93 -12.89 5.63
C ALA A 183 -8.19 -12.97 6.50
N PHE A 184 -9.29 -12.43 6.00
CA PHE A 184 -10.56 -12.46 6.70
C PHE A 184 -11.51 -13.48 6.08
N ARG A 185 -12.41 -13.99 6.92
CA ARG A 185 -13.26 -15.13 6.57
C ARG A 185 -14.61 -14.67 6.04
N ALA A 186 -14.62 -14.32 4.76
CA ALA A 186 -15.84 -14.01 4.03
C ALA A 186 -15.79 -14.68 2.65
N GLN A 187 -16.93 -15.07 2.13
CA GLN A 187 -17.07 -15.75 0.83
C GLN A 187 -16.15 -16.98 0.72
N ARG A 188 -15.21 -17.00 -0.25
CA ARG A 188 -14.23 -18.08 -0.36
C ARG A 188 -13.03 -17.81 0.55
N HIS A 189 -12.74 -18.74 1.42
CA HIS A 189 -11.59 -18.71 2.33
C HIS A 189 -11.05 -20.13 2.55
N LEU A 190 -9.81 -20.21 3.01
CA LEU A 190 -9.19 -21.49 3.33
C LEU A 190 -9.85 -22.11 4.56
N GLU A 191 -9.91 -23.46 4.57
CA GLU A 191 -10.39 -24.18 5.74
C GLU A 191 -9.44 -23.97 6.93
N GLY A 192 -9.99 -23.87 8.12
CA GLY A 192 -9.22 -23.69 9.35
C GLY A 192 -10.05 -23.12 10.49
N ASP A 193 -9.46 -23.12 11.68
CA ASP A 193 -10.08 -22.53 12.87
C ASP A 193 -10.05 -20.99 12.78
N PRO A 194 -11.20 -20.31 12.80
CA PRO A 194 -11.27 -18.84 12.78
C PRO A 194 -10.52 -18.16 13.92
N LEU A 195 -10.33 -18.85 15.04
CA LEU A 195 -9.59 -18.32 16.20
C LEU A 195 -8.06 -18.36 16.00
N GLN A 196 -7.59 -19.11 15.02
CA GLN A 196 -6.16 -19.23 14.68
C GLN A 196 -5.74 -18.28 13.54
N ARG A 197 -6.59 -17.34 13.14
CA ARG A 197 -6.26 -16.40 12.07
C ARG A 197 -5.11 -15.47 12.43
N MET A 198 -4.52 -14.86 11.40
CA MET A 198 -3.60 -13.74 11.56
C MET A 198 -4.35 -12.50 12.08
N THR A 199 -3.67 -11.71 12.89
CA THR A 199 -4.13 -10.41 13.36
C THR A 199 -3.11 -9.33 13.02
N ILE A 200 -3.49 -8.05 13.09
CA ILE A 200 -2.54 -6.93 12.90
C ILE A 200 -1.32 -7.06 13.83
N PRO A 201 -1.47 -7.31 15.15
CA PRO A 201 -0.31 -7.53 16.02
C PRO A 201 0.59 -8.68 15.59
N ASP A 202 0.03 -9.77 15.03
CA ASP A 202 0.84 -10.87 14.52
C ASP A 202 1.65 -10.43 13.29
N VAL A 203 1.04 -9.70 12.35
CA VAL A 203 1.73 -9.15 11.18
C VAL A 203 2.88 -8.23 11.61
N LEU A 204 2.64 -7.31 12.55
CA LEU A 204 3.66 -6.37 13.02
C LEU A 204 4.81 -7.06 13.75
N LYS A 205 4.53 -8.07 14.57
CA LYS A 205 5.57 -8.88 15.23
C LYS A 205 6.43 -9.65 14.24
N ASN A 206 5.78 -10.30 13.26
CA ASN A 206 6.50 -10.98 12.18
C ASN A 206 7.36 -10.01 11.37
N LEU A 207 6.85 -8.81 11.09
CA LEU A 207 7.60 -7.77 10.39
C LEU A 207 8.84 -7.36 11.19
N GLU A 208 8.68 -7.07 12.48
CA GLU A 208 9.81 -6.68 13.36
C GLU A 208 10.88 -7.77 13.38
N GLU A 209 10.49 -9.03 13.59
CA GLU A 209 11.40 -10.16 13.62
C GLU A 209 12.11 -10.35 12.26
N GLN A 210 11.38 -10.40 11.17
CA GLN A 210 11.90 -10.71 9.84
C GLN A 210 12.72 -9.56 9.25
N THR A 211 12.44 -8.31 9.63
CA THR A 211 13.25 -7.15 9.24
C THR A 211 14.37 -6.84 10.24
N LYS A 212 14.58 -7.73 11.24
CA LYS A 212 15.60 -7.60 12.29
C LYS A 212 15.54 -6.23 12.98
N GLY A 213 14.32 -5.72 13.19
CA GLY A 213 14.07 -4.45 13.86
C GLY A 213 14.28 -3.21 13.00
N LEU A 214 14.42 -3.36 11.66
CA LEU A 214 14.35 -2.19 10.76
C LEU A 214 13.03 -1.46 10.95
N PHE A 215 11.93 -2.21 11.11
CA PHE A 215 10.62 -1.71 11.52
C PHE A 215 10.20 -2.41 12.80
N CYS A 216 9.84 -1.63 13.83
CA CYS A 216 9.39 -2.12 15.12
C CYS A 216 7.90 -1.83 15.32
N LEU A 217 7.27 -2.51 16.28
CA LEU A 217 5.87 -2.24 16.61
C LEU A 217 5.61 -0.76 16.92
N ASP A 218 6.53 -0.12 17.63
CA ASP A 218 6.42 1.29 18.03
C ASP A 218 6.53 2.29 16.86
N ASP A 219 6.94 1.83 15.69
CA ASP A 219 6.97 2.66 14.49
C ASP A 219 5.58 2.82 13.85
N PHE A 220 4.60 2.01 14.26
CA PHE A 220 3.28 2.01 13.68
C PHE A 220 2.28 2.80 14.51
N VAL A 221 1.49 3.61 13.82
CA VAL A 221 0.42 4.40 14.43
C VAL A 221 -0.93 3.98 13.90
N PRO A 222 -1.98 3.95 14.77
CA PRO A 222 -3.32 3.70 14.30
C PRO A 222 -3.81 4.85 13.42
N VAL A 223 -4.48 4.53 12.31
CA VAL A 223 -5.18 5.54 11.51
C VAL A 223 -6.53 5.80 12.17
N PRO A 224 -6.79 7.01 12.69
CA PRO A 224 -8.08 7.33 13.28
C PRO A 224 -9.20 7.23 12.26
N CYS A 225 -10.03 6.22 12.40
CA CYS A 225 -11.23 5.98 11.61
C CYS A 225 -12.36 5.48 12.52
N CYS A 226 -13.47 5.01 11.95
CA CYS A 226 -14.58 4.45 12.72
C CYS A 226 -14.17 3.27 13.64
N MET A 227 -13.11 2.55 13.29
CA MET A 227 -12.50 1.47 14.08
C MET A 227 -11.02 1.74 14.26
N PRO A 228 -10.55 2.30 15.37
CA PRO A 228 -9.16 2.71 15.55
C PRO A 228 -8.14 1.56 15.55
N THR A 229 -8.61 0.32 15.69
CA THR A 229 -7.76 -0.88 15.70
C THR A 229 -7.70 -1.61 14.36
N CYS A 230 -8.38 -1.11 13.31
CA CYS A 230 -8.46 -1.82 12.04
C CYS A 230 -7.39 -1.42 11.03
N ASN A 231 -6.59 -0.41 11.32
CA ASN A 231 -5.60 0.10 10.37
C ASN A 231 -4.42 0.74 11.09
N PHE A 232 -3.21 0.26 10.82
CA PHE A 232 -1.96 0.79 11.34
C PHE A 232 -1.04 1.10 10.18
N VAL A 233 -0.33 2.22 10.26
CA VAL A 233 0.55 2.68 9.20
C VAL A 233 1.86 3.19 9.76
N THR A 234 2.93 2.99 9.01
CA THR A 234 4.19 3.72 9.16
C THR A 234 4.65 4.25 7.80
N TYR A 235 5.32 5.38 7.82
CA TYR A 235 6.03 5.92 6.68
C TYR A 235 7.51 5.98 7.02
N ALA A 236 8.36 5.48 6.15
CA ALA A 236 9.81 5.55 6.32
C ALA A 236 10.41 6.49 5.27
N MET A 237 11.28 7.37 5.73
CA MET A 237 12.15 8.16 4.85
C MET A 237 13.28 7.27 4.37
N ILE A 238 13.63 7.39 3.09
CA ILE A 238 14.72 6.65 2.46
C ILE A 238 15.74 7.65 1.93
N ASP A 239 16.96 7.57 2.45
CA ASP A 239 18.10 8.35 1.99
C ASP A 239 19.29 7.42 1.75
N GLY A 240 19.55 7.09 0.48
CA GLY A 240 20.50 6.04 0.14
C GLY A 240 20.18 4.72 0.84
N ASP A 241 21.10 4.25 1.67
CA ASP A 241 20.97 3.02 2.45
C ASP A 241 20.27 3.26 3.82
N LEU A 242 20.02 4.51 4.19
CA LEU A 242 19.37 4.84 5.45
C LEU A 242 17.84 4.82 5.27
N ILE A 243 17.19 3.98 6.06
CA ILE A 243 15.74 3.89 6.15
C ILE A 243 15.32 4.27 7.57
N THR A 244 14.55 5.35 7.69
CA THR A 244 14.14 5.87 8.99
C THR A 244 12.63 6.02 9.07
N PRO A 245 11.93 5.25 9.91
CA PRO A 245 10.53 5.48 10.21
C PRO A 245 10.27 6.90 10.73
N ILE A 246 9.28 7.59 10.20
CA ILE A 246 8.98 9.00 10.55
C ILE A 246 8.64 9.14 12.04
N THR A 247 8.03 8.12 12.63
CA THR A 247 7.71 8.07 14.07
C THR A 247 8.92 8.15 15.00
N ARG A 248 10.09 7.77 14.50
CA ARG A 248 11.35 7.91 15.26
C ARG A 248 11.87 9.35 15.28
N ILE A 249 11.43 10.15 14.32
CA ILE A 249 11.83 11.54 14.13
C ILE A 249 10.80 12.48 14.75
N LEU A 250 9.52 12.22 14.51
CA LEU A 250 8.39 13.04 14.95
C LEU A 250 7.55 12.31 16.00
N ASP A 251 7.05 13.04 16.98
CA ASP A 251 6.01 12.53 17.87
C ASP A 251 4.64 12.77 17.24
N ILE A 252 4.17 11.78 16.44
CA ILE A 252 2.88 11.84 15.76
C ILE A 252 1.71 11.46 16.68
N SER A 253 1.95 10.93 17.86
CA SER A 253 0.88 10.46 18.77
C SER A 253 -0.11 11.57 19.14
N HIS A 254 0.37 12.80 19.28
CA HIS A 254 -0.45 13.97 19.57
C HIS A 254 -1.19 14.54 18.35
N TYR A 255 -0.88 14.06 17.15
CA TYR A 255 -1.37 14.60 15.87
C TYR A 255 -2.16 13.61 15.03
N LEU A 256 -2.59 12.50 15.61
CA LEU A 256 -3.36 11.48 14.93
C LEU A 256 -4.62 12.03 14.22
N ASN A 257 -5.19 13.11 14.76
CA ASN A 257 -6.35 13.76 14.12
C ASN A 257 -6.05 14.35 12.74
N TYR A 258 -4.79 14.70 12.44
CA TYR A 258 -4.39 15.23 11.13
C TYR A 258 -4.31 14.14 10.05
N ILE A 259 -4.05 12.89 10.46
CA ILE A 259 -4.05 11.73 9.56
C ILE A 259 -5.39 10.98 9.58
N LYS A 260 -6.40 11.53 10.26
CA LYS A 260 -7.73 10.92 10.36
C LYS A 260 -8.30 10.65 8.96
N ASN A 261 -8.71 9.40 8.73
CA ASN A 261 -9.24 8.92 7.46
C ASN A 261 -8.29 9.10 6.25
N ARG A 262 -7.00 9.34 6.49
CA ARG A 262 -6.01 9.55 5.44
C ARG A 262 -4.93 8.48 5.51
N THR A 263 -4.95 7.58 4.56
CA THR A 263 -3.83 6.68 4.24
C THR A 263 -3.47 6.97 2.80
N LEU A 264 -2.47 7.81 2.60
CA LEU A 264 -2.08 8.25 1.27
C LEU A 264 -0.98 7.32 0.73
N PRO A 265 -1.07 6.89 -0.54
CA PRO A 265 -0.07 6.01 -1.15
C PRO A 265 1.28 6.69 -1.39
N ALA A 266 1.33 8.02 -1.29
CA ALA A 266 2.54 8.80 -1.52
C ALA A 266 2.52 10.11 -0.72
N LEU A 267 3.71 10.69 -0.49
CA LEU A 267 3.83 12.05 -0.01
C LEU A 267 3.29 13.02 -1.07
N ASN A 268 2.40 13.89 -0.65
CA ASN A 268 1.95 15.03 -1.43
C ASN A 268 2.33 16.35 -0.72
N ASP A 269 2.17 17.49 -1.41
CA ASP A 269 2.49 18.79 -0.87
C ASP A 269 1.75 19.12 0.44
N ASP A 270 0.52 18.61 0.61
CA ASP A 270 -0.28 18.83 1.82
C ASP A 270 0.27 18.00 2.99
N LEU A 271 0.72 16.76 2.74
CA LEU A 271 1.38 15.93 3.75
C LEU A 271 2.76 16.49 4.08
N LEU A 272 3.51 16.97 3.10
CA LEU A 272 4.80 17.66 3.32
C LEU A 272 4.63 18.91 4.18
N LYS A 273 3.66 19.78 3.88
CA LYS A 273 3.33 20.96 4.70
C LYS A 273 2.88 20.56 6.11
N THR A 274 2.12 19.47 6.22
CA THR A 274 1.72 18.93 7.52
C THR A 274 2.92 18.44 8.30
N LEU A 275 3.83 17.70 7.68
CA LEU A 275 5.08 17.26 8.28
C LEU A 275 5.98 18.44 8.68
N GLU A 276 6.12 19.46 7.84
CA GLU A 276 6.84 20.70 8.19
C GLU A 276 6.21 21.44 9.38
N SER A 277 4.88 21.51 9.43
CA SER A 277 4.15 22.11 10.56
C SER A 277 4.30 21.28 11.84
N LEU A 278 4.19 19.97 11.74
CA LEU A 278 4.39 19.04 12.86
C LEU A 278 5.83 19.09 13.35
N TRP A 279 6.76 19.22 12.44
CA TRP A 279 8.18 19.32 12.77
C TRP A 279 8.49 20.53 13.66
N SER A 280 8.02 21.69 13.30
CA SER A 280 8.27 22.91 14.08
C SER A 280 7.70 22.86 15.51
N SER A 281 6.75 21.92 15.76
CA SER A 281 6.03 21.84 17.02
C SER A 281 6.30 20.56 17.85
N SER A 282 6.83 19.49 17.25
CA SER A 282 6.88 18.18 17.91
C SER A 282 8.10 17.30 17.59
N ALA A 283 9.19 17.87 17.11
CA ALA A 283 10.44 17.13 16.91
C ALA A 283 10.92 16.48 18.20
N LYS A 284 11.31 15.21 18.15
CA LYS A 284 11.89 14.52 19.31
C LYS A 284 13.25 15.11 19.65
N VAL A 285 13.58 15.15 20.95
CA VAL A 285 14.88 15.63 21.43
C VAL A 285 15.99 14.79 20.80
N GLY A 286 16.96 15.46 20.18
CA GLY A 286 18.10 14.80 19.49
C GLY A 286 17.84 14.48 18.01
N SER A 287 16.67 14.81 17.46
CA SER A 287 16.33 14.62 16.03
C SER A 287 16.61 15.84 15.16
N ASP A 288 17.09 16.95 15.74
CA ASP A 288 17.22 18.25 15.09
C ASP A 288 18.03 18.20 13.79
N GLN A 289 19.13 17.44 13.77
CA GLN A 289 19.98 17.34 12.58
C GLN A 289 19.30 16.49 11.50
N VAL A 290 18.80 15.31 11.85
CA VAL A 290 18.09 14.41 10.90
C VAL A 290 16.90 15.12 10.27
N ALA A 291 16.27 15.92 11.05
CA ALA A 291 15.15 16.70 10.65
C ALA A 291 15.47 17.82 9.71
N LYS A 292 16.48 18.55 10.03
CA LYS A 292 16.98 19.59 9.12
C LYS A 292 17.37 18.96 7.80
N ASP A 293 18.08 17.83 7.84
CA ASP A 293 18.51 17.10 6.65
C ASP A 293 17.31 16.63 5.81
N VAL A 294 16.26 16.09 6.45
CA VAL A 294 15.00 15.70 5.80
C VAL A 294 14.29 16.92 5.21
N THR A 295 14.22 18.03 5.94
CA THR A 295 13.57 19.27 5.47
C THR A 295 14.35 19.87 4.31
N ASP A 296 15.66 19.92 4.38
CA ASP A 296 16.54 20.46 3.33
C ASP A 296 16.49 19.56 2.08
N MET A 297 16.42 18.25 2.24
CA MET A 297 16.22 17.28 1.15
C MET A 297 14.87 17.48 0.45
N VAL A 298 13.81 17.69 1.20
CA VAL A 298 12.47 17.97 0.66
C VAL A 298 12.44 19.33 -0.04
N ARG A 299 12.99 20.38 0.56
CA ARG A 299 13.05 21.73 -0.04
C ARG A 299 13.96 21.79 -1.25
N GLY A 300 15.13 21.17 -1.21
CA GLY A 300 16.07 21.15 -2.33
C GLY A 300 15.50 20.52 -3.60
N LYS A 301 14.42 19.72 -3.50
CA LYS A 301 13.70 19.14 -4.63
C LYS A 301 12.59 20.02 -5.18
N ILE A 302 11.94 20.77 -4.32
CA ILE A 302 10.94 21.76 -4.74
C ILE A 302 11.62 22.88 -5.54
N ASP A 303 12.85 23.24 -5.17
CA ASP A 303 13.60 24.37 -5.79
C ASP A 303 14.50 23.96 -6.98
N GLY A 304 14.54 22.68 -7.38
CA GLY A 304 15.30 22.21 -8.57
C GLY A 304 16.83 22.38 -8.48
N GLY A 305 17.38 22.45 -7.26
CA GLY A 305 18.81 22.69 -7.04
C GLY A 305 19.65 21.42 -6.94
N ASN A 306 20.63 21.28 -7.85
CA ASN A 306 21.73 20.31 -7.76
C ASN A 306 22.58 20.61 -6.52
N GLY A 307 22.47 19.83 -5.49
CA GLY A 307 23.32 19.90 -4.30
C GLY A 307 23.64 18.51 -3.75
N HIS A 308 24.59 17.81 -4.42
CA HIS A 308 25.27 16.69 -3.79
C HIS A 308 26.24 17.23 -2.74
N GLN A 309 25.82 17.25 -1.47
CA GLN A 309 26.73 17.11 -0.34
C GLN A 309 26.39 15.81 0.34
N SER A 310 27.37 14.89 0.31
CA SER A 310 27.33 13.66 1.07
C SER A 310 27.13 14.00 2.54
N ILE A 311 25.96 13.63 3.07
CA ILE A 311 25.69 13.68 4.49
C ILE A 311 26.53 12.55 5.10
N GLU A 312 27.69 12.89 5.65
CA GLU A 312 28.30 12.04 6.65
C GLU A 312 27.35 11.98 7.83
N ALA A 313 26.54 10.93 7.83
CA ALA A 313 25.63 10.64 8.91
C ALA A 313 26.44 10.53 10.21
N THR A 314 26.34 11.54 11.03
CA THR A 314 26.63 11.39 12.45
C THR A 314 25.72 10.25 12.90
N ARG A 315 26.30 9.08 13.10
CA ARG A 315 25.67 7.88 13.64
C ARG A 315 25.18 8.17 15.07
N ALA A 316 24.23 9.07 15.19
CA ALA A 316 23.45 9.20 16.40
C ALA A 316 22.62 7.93 16.49
N GLU A 317 22.86 7.17 17.52
CA GLU A 317 22.19 5.92 17.87
C GLU A 317 20.70 6.16 18.10
N GLN A 318 19.92 6.40 17.03
CA GLN A 318 18.47 6.37 17.08
C GLN A 318 18.04 4.89 17.02
N ARG A 319 18.20 4.23 18.15
CA ARG A 319 17.78 2.85 18.35
C ARG A 319 16.32 2.83 18.74
N CYS A 320 15.54 1.97 18.12
CA CYS A 320 14.34 1.46 18.75
C CYS A 320 14.73 0.95 20.13
N THR A 321 13.96 1.26 21.16
CA THR A 321 14.25 0.84 22.53
C THR A 321 14.23 -0.68 22.71
N SER A 322 13.64 -1.42 21.76
CA SER A 322 13.47 -2.88 21.79
C SER A 322 14.37 -3.65 20.83
N CYS A 323 15.01 -3.01 19.81
CA CYS A 323 15.77 -3.73 18.79
C CYS A 323 17.03 -2.99 18.32
N HIS A 324 18.06 -3.75 17.91
CA HIS A 324 19.42 -3.25 17.67
C HIS A 324 19.97 -3.68 16.33
N SER A 325 19.32 -3.39 15.20
CA SER A 325 19.88 -3.83 13.92
C SER A 325 19.65 -2.86 12.76
N HIS A 326 20.67 -2.74 11.92
CA HIS A 326 20.63 -2.10 10.60
C HIS A 326 20.84 -3.20 9.56
N LEU A 327 19.95 -3.28 8.57
CA LEU A 327 20.17 -4.12 7.38
C LEU A 327 20.75 -3.23 6.28
N PRO A 328 21.92 -3.56 5.72
CA PRO A 328 22.37 -2.91 4.49
C PRO A 328 21.46 -3.34 3.34
N LEU A 329 21.00 -2.37 2.55
CA LEU A 329 20.33 -2.64 1.28
C LEU A 329 21.37 -3.18 0.29
N SER A 330 20.95 -4.11 -0.57
CA SER A 330 21.85 -4.67 -1.61
C SER A 330 22.36 -3.57 -2.55
N GLU A 331 23.63 -3.67 -2.97
CA GLU A 331 24.43 -2.65 -3.68
C GLU A 331 23.91 -2.24 -5.09
N HIS A 332 22.71 -2.63 -5.54
CA HIS A 332 22.35 -2.56 -6.97
C HIS A 332 21.04 -1.86 -7.31
N SER A 333 20.68 -0.75 -6.63
CA SER A 333 19.55 0.06 -7.11
C SER A 333 19.89 1.54 -7.19
N PRO A 334 20.11 2.13 -8.39
CA PRO A 334 20.11 3.57 -8.54
C PRO A 334 18.68 4.06 -8.31
N ARG A 335 18.40 4.50 -7.09
CA ARG A 335 17.11 5.08 -6.75
C ARG A 335 17.02 6.48 -7.33
N ASP A 336 16.08 6.62 -8.24
CA ASP A 336 15.73 7.92 -8.80
C ASP A 336 15.24 8.85 -7.68
N LEU A 337 15.72 10.08 -7.68
CA LEU A 337 15.56 11.12 -6.65
C LEU A 337 14.10 11.43 -6.20
N GLY A 338 13.09 10.81 -6.82
CA GLY A 338 11.67 10.97 -6.49
C GLY A 338 11.10 10.04 -5.40
N ARG A 339 11.90 9.14 -4.79
CA ARG A 339 11.39 8.06 -3.94
C ARG A 339 11.98 8.08 -2.55
N HIS A 340 11.61 9.09 -1.78
CA HIS A 340 12.15 9.24 -0.44
C HIS A 340 11.20 8.74 0.65
N VAL A 341 10.05 8.18 0.30
CA VAL A 341 9.09 7.69 1.29
C VAL A 341 8.52 6.36 0.88
N PHE A 342 8.56 5.43 1.82
CA PHE A 342 7.99 4.10 1.69
C PHE A 342 6.91 3.92 2.76
N MET A 343 5.75 3.45 2.36
CA MET A 343 4.63 3.20 3.26
C MET A 343 4.53 1.72 3.60
N ILE A 344 4.38 1.39 4.88
CA ILE A 344 3.89 0.09 5.29
C ILE A 344 2.57 0.29 6.00
N ASN A 345 1.54 -0.34 5.48
CA ASN A 345 0.21 -0.33 6.04
C ASN A 345 -0.22 -1.75 6.39
N THR A 346 -0.93 -1.91 7.49
CA THR A 346 -1.62 -3.16 7.80
C THR A 346 -3.06 -2.86 8.12
N ARG A 347 -3.97 -3.55 7.44
CA ARG A 347 -5.41 -3.29 7.52
C ARG A 347 -6.17 -4.59 7.72
N ASP A 348 -6.94 -4.62 8.78
CA ASP A 348 -7.89 -5.70 9.05
C ASP A 348 -9.29 -5.37 8.53
N PHE A 349 -10.03 -6.39 8.17
CA PHE A 349 -11.44 -6.29 7.80
C PHE A 349 -12.29 -7.05 8.80
N MET A 350 -13.43 -6.48 9.14
CA MET A 350 -14.38 -7.14 10.02
C MET A 350 -15.06 -8.28 9.27
N ASP A 351 -14.95 -9.47 9.82
CA ASP A 351 -15.68 -10.66 9.40
C ASP A 351 -16.71 -11.07 10.48
N PRO A 352 -17.54 -12.08 10.26
CA PRO A 352 -18.55 -12.52 11.25
C PRO A 352 -17.96 -12.86 12.63
N TRP A 353 -16.68 -13.21 12.72
CA TRP A 353 -15.98 -13.58 13.94
C TRP A 353 -15.41 -12.37 14.70
N THR A 354 -15.16 -11.26 14.00
CA THR A 354 -14.62 -10.02 14.56
C THR A 354 -15.62 -8.90 14.61
N PHE A 355 -16.79 -9.08 13.99
CA PHE A 355 -17.82 -8.04 13.97
C PHE A 355 -18.35 -7.76 15.37
N ASN A 356 -18.13 -6.53 15.85
CA ASN A 356 -18.64 -6.09 17.13
C ASN A 356 -19.85 -5.17 16.91
N VAL A 357 -21.05 -5.73 17.05
CA VAL A 357 -22.32 -5.00 16.86
C VAL A 357 -22.41 -3.75 17.73
N LYS A 358 -21.86 -3.77 18.95
CA LYS A 358 -21.91 -2.61 19.86
C LYS A 358 -21.07 -1.42 19.36
N ASN A 359 -20.05 -1.68 18.57
CA ASN A 359 -19.18 -0.63 18.01
C ASN A 359 -19.57 -0.24 16.58
N ALA A 360 -20.48 -0.98 15.95
CA ALA A 360 -20.93 -0.74 14.58
C ALA A 360 -22.20 0.12 14.49
N MET A 361 -22.86 0.39 15.61
CA MET A 361 -23.99 1.32 15.76
C MET A 361 -23.53 2.61 16.43
#